data_fe26b4871eb3ce06de9b7e5394c19178
#
_entry.id   fe26b4871eb3ce06de9b7e5394c19178
#
_cell.length_a   1.000
_cell.length_b   1.000
_cell.length_c   1.000
_cell.angle_alpha   90.00
_cell.angle_beta   90.00
_cell.angle_gamma   90.00
#
_symmetry.space_group_name_H-M   'P 1'
#
loop_
_entity.id
_entity.type
_entity.pdbx_description
1 polymer ?
#
loop_
_entity_poly.entity_id
_entity_poly.type
_entity_poly.pdbx_seq_one_letter_code
_entity_poly.pdbx_strand_id
1 'polypeptide(L)'
;MKFQLFIQPKLDVLLRNIVEYEILLRDDSVVPKFPLSELEAVLADEELYYVFSEWFSEAFLEVLHKYPNDRFAVNIAPQQLFYTETIHWLDRIRSESHRITIEITEDIFDVPANKQHLNANDKNAFILNKIKVIHALGYHIAMDDVSCGLNSLERVMSYLPYITEIKFSLIHFQNIDMEDLLYFIKAWANFSQKNNLDFVVEGIETKETMTLLESHGVSIFQGYLVNKPFPA
;
A
#
# COMPACT_ATOMS: atom_id res chain seq x y z
N MET A 1 3.74 -10.38 -20.37
CA MET A 1 3.57 -10.73 -18.95
C MET A 1 2.15 -11.19 -18.76
N LYS A 2 1.93 -12.14 -17.86
CA LYS A 2 0.59 -12.65 -17.58
C LYS A 2 0.29 -12.37 -16.11
N PHE A 3 -0.26 -11.20 -15.88
CA PHE A 3 -0.72 -10.76 -14.57
C PHE A 3 -2.22 -10.48 -14.59
N GLN A 4 -2.83 -10.51 -13.43
CA GLN A 4 -4.22 -10.14 -13.23
C GLN A 4 -4.34 -9.30 -11.93
N LEU A 5 -5.40 -8.50 -11.85
CA LEU A 5 -5.68 -7.71 -10.67
C LEU A 5 -6.77 -8.40 -9.84
N PHE A 6 -6.52 -8.45 -8.55
CA PHE A 6 -7.47 -8.84 -7.52
C PHE A 6 -7.77 -7.64 -6.64
N ILE A 7 -8.89 -7.68 -5.94
CA ILE A 7 -9.24 -6.65 -4.96
C ILE A 7 -9.54 -7.29 -3.62
N GLN A 8 -9.16 -6.59 -2.55
CA GLN A 8 -9.47 -6.96 -1.17
C GLN A 8 -10.06 -5.79 -0.40
N PRO A 9 -11.22 -5.95 0.26
CA PRO A 9 -11.91 -4.86 0.94
C PRO A 9 -11.25 -4.48 2.27
N LYS A 10 -11.24 -3.15 2.56
CA LYS A 10 -11.02 -2.55 3.87
C LYS A 10 -12.38 -2.23 4.50
N LEU A 11 -12.65 -2.73 5.70
CA LEU A 11 -13.89 -2.54 6.46
C LEU A 11 -13.69 -1.50 7.56
N ASP A 12 -14.50 -0.46 7.57
CA ASP A 12 -14.66 0.40 8.75
C ASP A 12 -15.86 -0.09 9.57
N VAL A 13 -15.59 -0.57 10.79
CA VAL A 13 -16.63 -1.13 11.67
C VAL A 13 -17.50 -0.05 12.30
N LEU A 14 -17.03 1.19 12.44
CA LEU A 14 -17.81 2.33 12.93
C LEU A 14 -18.83 2.77 11.88
N LEU A 15 -18.41 2.84 10.63
CA LEU A 15 -19.28 3.15 9.49
C LEU A 15 -20.09 1.95 9.02
N ARG A 16 -19.69 0.73 9.43
CA ARG A 16 -20.27 -0.55 8.99
C ARG A 16 -20.28 -0.70 7.47
N ASN A 17 -19.22 -0.23 6.82
CA ASN A 17 -19.13 -0.19 5.37
C ASN A 17 -17.72 -0.52 4.89
N ILE A 18 -17.63 -1.04 3.67
CA ILE A 18 -16.36 -1.11 2.94
C ILE A 18 -16.00 0.32 2.52
N VAL A 19 -14.81 0.75 2.93
CA VAL A 19 -14.35 2.12 2.68
C VAL A 19 -13.39 2.23 1.50
N GLU A 20 -12.72 1.12 1.18
CA GLU A 20 -11.74 1.05 0.10
C GLU A 20 -11.47 -0.40 -0.30
N TYR A 21 -10.97 -0.63 -1.51
CA TYR A 21 -10.46 -1.92 -1.98
C TYR A 21 -8.99 -1.80 -2.33
N GLU A 22 -8.14 -2.67 -1.78
CA GLU A 22 -6.74 -2.76 -2.19
C GLU A 22 -6.60 -3.55 -3.48
N ILE A 23 -5.84 -3.01 -4.43
CA ILE A 23 -5.46 -3.67 -5.70
C ILE A 23 -4.27 -4.58 -5.45
N LEU A 24 -4.45 -5.85 -5.72
CA LEU A 24 -3.45 -6.89 -5.50
C LEU A 24 -3.04 -7.53 -6.82
N LEU A 25 -1.74 -7.45 -7.13
CA LEU A 25 -1.17 -8.13 -8.29
C LEU A 25 -1.13 -9.64 -8.07
N ARG A 26 -1.55 -10.41 -9.08
CA ARG A 26 -1.53 -11.88 -9.08
C ARG A 26 -1.00 -12.40 -10.40
N ASP A 27 -0.38 -13.59 -10.37
CA ASP A 27 -0.07 -14.34 -11.57
C ASP A 27 -1.35 -14.95 -12.20
N ASP A 28 -1.25 -15.51 -13.41
CA ASP A 28 -2.36 -16.14 -14.12
C ASP A 28 -2.47 -17.66 -13.86
N SER A 29 -1.86 -18.15 -12.78
CA SER A 29 -1.90 -19.55 -12.39
C SER A 29 -3.31 -19.99 -11.93
N VAL A 30 -3.55 -21.31 -11.88
CA VAL A 30 -4.83 -21.88 -11.40
C VAL A 30 -5.14 -21.48 -9.96
N VAL A 31 -4.09 -21.28 -9.13
CA VAL A 31 -4.16 -20.74 -7.78
C VAL A 31 -3.33 -19.46 -7.75
N PRO A 32 -3.96 -18.31 -8.07
CA PRO A 32 -3.24 -17.07 -8.25
C PRO A 32 -2.47 -16.63 -7.00
N LYS A 33 -1.18 -16.29 -7.19
CA LYS A 33 -0.27 -15.87 -6.13
C LYS A 33 0.35 -14.50 -6.48
N PHE A 34 0.91 -13.85 -5.49
CA PHE A 34 1.75 -12.69 -5.74
C PHE A 34 2.99 -13.10 -6.54
N PRO A 35 3.23 -12.50 -7.72
CA PRO A 35 4.29 -12.90 -8.64
C PRO A 35 5.63 -12.21 -8.28
N LEU A 36 6.19 -12.54 -7.11
CA LEU A 36 7.37 -11.85 -6.56
C LEU A 36 8.55 -11.90 -7.53
N SER A 37 8.92 -13.08 -8.04
CA SER A 37 10.08 -13.23 -8.92
C SER A 37 9.93 -12.50 -10.26
N GLU A 38 8.71 -12.48 -10.81
CA GLU A 38 8.41 -11.76 -12.04
C GLU A 38 8.43 -10.24 -11.82
N LEU A 39 7.92 -9.78 -10.67
CA LEU A 39 7.96 -8.37 -10.31
C LEU A 39 9.39 -7.90 -10.04
N GLU A 40 10.22 -8.69 -9.35
CA GLU A 40 11.65 -8.39 -9.17
C GLU A 40 12.36 -8.23 -10.52
N ALA A 41 12.10 -9.14 -11.47
CA ALA A 41 12.67 -9.03 -12.82
C ALA A 41 12.21 -7.76 -13.56
N VAL A 42 10.92 -7.41 -13.42
CA VAL A 42 10.35 -6.17 -13.97
C VAL A 42 11.02 -4.94 -13.36
N LEU A 43 11.22 -4.92 -12.05
CA LEU A 43 11.81 -3.79 -11.34
C LEU A 43 13.32 -3.65 -11.58
N ALA A 44 13.99 -4.69 -12.07
CA ALA A 44 15.41 -4.66 -12.42
C ALA A 44 15.68 -4.13 -13.83
N ASP A 45 14.68 -4.03 -14.70
CA ASP A 45 14.82 -3.71 -16.13
C ASP A 45 13.89 -2.57 -16.56
N GLU A 46 14.45 -1.50 -17.14
CA GLU A 46 13.67 -0.31 -17.52
C GLU A 46 12.65 -0.59 -18.64
N GLU A 47 12.99 -1.45 -19.61
CA GLU A 47 12.06 -1.78 -20.70
C GLU A 47 10.92 -2.66 -20.20
N LEU A 48 11.22 -3.64 -19.34
CA LEU A 48 10.19 -4.47 -18.71
C LEU A 48 9.30 -3.63 -17.80
N TYR A 49 9.85 -2.68 -17.05
CA TYR A 49 9.07 -1.78 -16.21
C TYR A 49 8.15 -0.88 -17.03
N TYR A 50 8.63 -0.34 -18.15
CA TYR A 50 7.78 0.42 -19.07
C TYR A 50 6.57 -0.40 -19.54
N VAL A 51 6.81 -1.61 -20.05
CA VAL A 51 5.74 -2.52 -20.51
C VAL A 51 4.77 -2.88 -19.38
N PHE A 52 5.28 -3.12 -18.18
CA PHE A 52 4.47 -3.40 -17.01
C PHE A 52 3.61 -2.19 -16.62
N SER A 53 4.18 -1.00 -16.59
CA SER A 53 3.46 0.21 -16.17
C SER A 53 2.33 0.57 -17.14
N GLU A 54 2.53 0.39 -18.46
CA GLU A 54 1.47 0.56 -19.46
C GLU A 54 0.34 -0.45 -19.24
N TRP A 55 0.68 -1.74 -19.14
CA TRP A 55 -0.31 -2.78 -18.85
C TRP A 55 -1.07 -2.49 -17.53
N PHE A 56 -0.34 -2.17 -16.46
CA PHE A 56 -0.94 -1.94 -15.15
C PHE A 56 -1.92 -0.76 -15.18
N SER A 57 -1.51 0.34 -15.81
CA SER A 57 -2.37 1.53 -15.90
C SER A 57 -3.65 1.28 -16.69
N GLU A 58 -3.59 0.48 -17.78
CA GLU A 58 -4.77 0.09 -18.57
C GLU A 58 -5.69 -0.82 -17.74
N ALA A 59 -5.14 -1.88 -17.13
CA ALA A 59 -5.91 -2.81 -16.31
C ALA A 59 -6.56 -2.11 -15.11
N PHE A 60 -5.85 -1.16 -14.47
CA PHE A 60 -6.39 -0.40 -13.36
C PHE A 60 -7.50 0.58 -13.80
N LEU A 61 -7.36 1.22 -14.97
CA LEU A 61 -8.43 2.04 -15.53
C LEU A 61 -9.71 1.23 -15.79
N GLU A 62 -9.59 -0.03 -16.25
CA GLU A 62 -10.74 -0.92 -16.40
C GLU A 62 -11.45 -1.17 -15.06
N VAL A 63 -10.68 -1.40 -13.99
CA VAL A 63 -11.25 -1.54 -12.63
C VAL A 63 -11.95 -0.26 -12.19
N LEU A 64 -11.32 0.91 -12.39
CA LEU A 64 -11.92 2.19 -12.03
C LEU A 64 -13.24 2.47 -12.79
N HIS A 65 -13.33 2.07 -14.06
CA HIS A 65 -14.57 2.18 -14.85
C HIS A 65 -15.64 1.18 -14.39
N LYS A 66 -15.24 -0.05 -14.03
CA LYS A 66 -16.16 -1.09 -13.54
C LYS A 66 -16.80 -0.72 -12.20
N TYR A 67 -16.05 0.01 -11.35
CA TYR A 67 -16.45 0.39 -10.00
C TYR A 67 -16.35 1.93 -9.82
N PRO A 68 -17.26 2.71 -10.42
CA PRO A 68 -17.13 4.18 -10.52
C PRO A 68 -17.31 4.93 -9.18
N ASN A 69 -17.90 4.27 -8.18
CA ASN A 69 -18.18 4.88 -6.87
C ASN A 69 -17.29 4.36 -5.74
N ASP A 70 -16.42 3.41 -6.03
CA ASP A 70 -15.55 2.80 -5.03
C ASP A 70 -14.18 3.48 -4.97
N ARG A 71 -13.54 3.39 -3.82
CA ARG A 71 -12.16 3.84 -3.60
C ARG A 71 -11.21 2.66 -3.73
N PHE A 72 -9.98 2.95 -4.17
CA PHE A 72 -8.96 1.93 -4.38
C PHE A 72 -7.63 2.34 -3.78
N ALA A 73 -6.91 1.37 -3.21
CA ALA A 73 -5.53 1.50 -2.82
C ALA A 73 -4.63 0.73 -3.80
N VAL A 74 -3.46 1.29 -4.12
CA VAL A 74 -2.49 0.71 -5.05
C VAL A 74 -1.11 0.70 -4.42
N ASN A 75 -0.50 -0.47 -4.35
CA ASN A 75 0.85 -0.67 -3.84
C ASN A 75 1.91 -0.13 -4.80
N ILE A 76 2.80 0.72 -4.29
CA ILE A 76 4.00 1.21 -5.00
C ILE A 76 5.22 0.95 -4.12
N ALA A 77 6.08 0.06 -4.56
CA ALA A 77 7.37 -0.15 -3.90
C ALA A 77 8.27 1.08 -4.09
N PRO A 78 9.10 1.46 -3.09
CA PRO A 78 9.92 2.66 -3.14
C PRO A 78 10.81 2.78 -4.38
N GLN A 79 11.32 1.65 -4.94
CA GLN A 79 12.13 1.71 -6.16
C GLN A 79 11.31 2.00 -7.42
N GLN A 80 10.01 1.73 -7.46
CA GLN A 80 9.16 2.13 -8.59
C GLN A 80 9.14 3.67 -8.75
N LEU A 81 9.37 4.40 -7.66
CA LEU A 81 9.45 5.87 -7.69
C LEU A 81 10.68 6.40 -8.42
N PHE A 82 11.69 5.55 -8.70
CA PHE A 82 12.85 5.92 -9.49
C PHE A 82 12.59 5.91 -11.01
N TYR A 83 11.50 5.27 -11.44
CA TYR A 83 11.04 5.26 -12.82
C TYR A 83 10.13 6.46 -13.11
N THR A 84 10.33 7.10 -14.23
CA THR A 84 9.49 8.23 -14.67
C THR A 84 8.08 7.78 -15.03
N GLU A 85 7.95 6.55 -15.50
CA GLU A 85 6.72 5.87 -15.88
C GLU A 85 5.71 5.83 -14.73
N THR A 86 6.19 5.66 -13.49
CA THR A 86 5.33 5.67 -12.30
C THR A 86 4.57 6.99 -12.17
N ILE A 87 5.25 8.11 -12.33
CA ILE A 87 4.60 9.43 -12.26
C ILE A 87 3.77 9.69 -13.52
N HIS A 88 4.19 9.19 -14.69
CA HIS A 88 3.45 9.38 -15.93
C HIS A 88 2.08 8.70 -15.90
N TRP A 89 1.99 7.43 -15.45
CA TRP A 89 0.69 6.78 -15.37
C TRP A 89 -0.19 7.37 -14.27
N LEU A 90 0.38 7.80 -13.13
CA LEU A 90 -0.37 8.53 -12.09
C LEU A 90 -0.93 9.85 -12.63
N ASP A 91 -0.13 10.63 -13.38
CA ASP A 91 -0.64 11.87 -13.98
C ASP A 91 -1.74 11.61 -15.01
N ARG A 92 -1.67 10.51 -15.77
CA ARG A 92 -2.69 10.10 -16.75
C ARG A 92 -4.05 9.81 -16.10
N ILE A 93 -4.09 9.22 -14.91
CA ILE A 93 -5.32 8.92 -14.20
C ILE A 93 -5.66 9.94 -13.10
N ARG A 94 -5.03 11.11 -13.13
CA ARG A 94 -5.16 12.15 -12.10
C ARG A 94 -6.60 12.60 -11.83
N SER A 95 -7.49 12.54 -12.82
CA SER A 95 -8.92 12.84 -12.63
C SER A 95 -9.59 11.99 -11.56
N GLU A 96 -9.05 10.78 -11.32
CA GLU A 96 -9.55 9.80 -10.35
C GLU A 96 -8.80 9.87 -9.00
N SER A 97 -7.79 10.75 -8.86
CA SER A 97 -6.91 10.80 -7.67
C SER A 97 -7.67 10.90 -6.34
N HIS A 98 -8.81 11.58 -6.32
CA HIS A 98 -9.66 11.79 -5.14
C HIS A 98 -10.19 10.49 -4.51
N ARG A 99 -10.18 9.38 -5.24
CA ARG A 99 -10.64 8.06 -4.79
C ARG A 99 -9.56 6.98 -4.88
N ILE A 100 -8.28 7.40 -4.97
CA ILE A 100 -7.15 6.49 -5.04
C ILE A 100 -6.17 6.82 -3.91
N THR A 101 -5.79 5.78 -3.16
CA THR A 101 -4.73 5.81 -2.17
C THR A 101 -3.48 5.12 -2.74
N ILE A 102 -2.33 5.77 -2.66
CA ILE A 102 -1.04 5.17 -3.01
C ILE A 102 -0.39 4.64 -1.75
N GLU A 103 -0.24 3.32 -1.66
CA GLU A 103 0.39 2.65 -0.53
C GLU A 103 1.89 2.49 -0.82
N ILE A 104 2.73 3.14 -0.01
CA ILE A 104 4.18 3.01 -0.11
C ILE A 104 4.59 1.81 0.71
N THR A 105 5.04 0.74 0.03
CA THR A 105 5.39 -0.51 0.70
C THR A 105 6.69 -0.42 1.49
N GLU A 106 6.90 -1.34 2.41
CA GLU A 106 8.09 -1.46 3.25
C GLU A 106 9.28 -2.13 2.53
N ASP A 107 9.08 -2.60 1.31
CA ASP A 107 10.01 -3.43 0.57
C ASP A 107 11.39 -2.79 0.35
N ILE A 108 12.42 -3.62 0.47
CA ILE A 108 13.81 -3.24 0.22
C ILE A 108 14.25 -3.94 -1.07
N PHE A 109 13.88 -3.36 -2.19
CA PHE A 109 14.39 -3.81 -3.48
C PHE A 109 15.61 -2.99 -3.93
N ASP A 110 16.39 -3.51 -4.85
CA ASP A 110 17.45 -2.75 -5.48
C ASP A 110 16.89 -1.64 -6.36
N VAL A 111 17.53 -0.49 -6.31
CA VAL A 111 17.20 0.61 -7.23
C VAL A 111 17.72 0.29 -8.64
N PRO A 112 17.13 0.88 -9.69
CA PRO A 112 17.62 0.73 -11.06
C PRO A 112 19.13 0.97 -11.18
N ALA A 113 19.80 0.23 -12.07
CA ALA A 113 21.26 0.23 -12.19
C ALA A 113 21.88 1.64 -12.35
N ASN A 114 21.21 2.53 -13.08
CA ASN A 114 21.62 3.93 -13.25
C ASN A 114 21.48 4.78 -11.97
N LYS A 115 20.85 4.29 -10.91
CA LYS A 115 20.66 4.96 -9.62
C LYS A 115 21.40 4.29 -8.46
N GLN A 116 22.12 3.21 -8.71
CA GLN A 116 22.86 2.49 -7.67
C GLN A 116 24.00 3.32 -7.04
N HIS A 117 24.50 4.33 -7.74
CA HIS A 117 25.53 5.24 -7.22
C HIS A 117 25.04 6.20 -6.13
N LEU A 118 23.72 6.34 -5.95
CA LEU A 118 23.15 7.20 -4.91
C LEU A 118 23.36 6.59 -3.53
N ASN A 119 23.81 7.39 -2.57
CA ASN A 119 23.85 6.98 -1.17
C ASN A 119 22.43 6.93 -0.56
N ALA A 120 22.32 6.38 0.65
CA ALA A 120 21.03 6.19 1.32
C ALA A 120 20.27 7.52 1.56
N ASN A 121 20.98 8.60 1.90
CA ASN A 121 20.35 9.90 2.12
C ASN A 121 19.80 10.49 0.83
N ASP A 122 20.54 10.37 -0.27
CA ASP A 122 20.10 10.85 -1.59
C ASP A 122 18.88 10.04 -2.07
N LYS A 123 18.87 8.71 -1.86
CA LYS A 123 17.72 7.86 -2.16
C LYS A 123 16.48 8.27 -1.37
N ASN A 124 16.62 8.49 -0.07
CA ASN A 124 15.52 8.93 0.79
C ASN A 124 14.99 10.32 0.38
N ALA A 125 15.87 11.27 0.08
CA ALA A 125 15.48 12.58 -0.40
C ALA A 125 14.76 12.51 -1.77
N PHE A 126 15.21 11.63 -2.66
CA PHE A 126 14.57 11.39 -3.95
C PHE A 126 13.15 10.82 -3.77
N ILE A 127 12.99 9.78 -2.95
CA ILE A 127 11.68 9.16 -2.65
C ILE A 127 10.74 10.20 -2.05
N LEU A 128 11.19 10.97 -1.05
CA LEU A 128 10.38 12.03 -0.45
C LEU A 128 9.92 13.06 -1.49
N ASN A 129 10.78 13.45 -2.43
CA ASN A 129 10.38 14.36 -3.51
C ASN A 129 9.30 13.76 -4.42
N LYS A 130 9.36 12.45 -4.70
CA LYS A 130 8.30 11.76 -5.46
C LYS A 130 6.98 11.69 -4.69
N ILE A 131 7.03 11.42 -3.40
CA ILE A 131 5.85 11.45 -2.50
C ILE A 131 5.19 12.85 -2.53
N LYS A 132 5.98 13.93 -2.49
CA LYS A 132 5.46 15.31 -2.64
C LYS A 132 4.76 15.52 -3.98
N VAL A 133 5.32 14.97 -5.07
CA VAL A 133 4.69 15.05 -6.40
C VAL A 133 3.37 14.30 -6.41
N ILE A 134 3.31 13.06 -5.88
CA ILE A 134 2.10 12.25 -5.80
C ILE A 134 1.02 12.98 -4.96
N HIS A 135 1.40 13.53 -3.82
CA HIS A 135 0.50 14.35 -3.00
C HIS A 135 -0.03 15.58 -3.76
N ALA A 136 0.84 16.28 -4.51
CA ALA A 136 0.45 17.44 -5.32
C ALA A 136 -0.46 17.08 -6.51
N LEU A 137 -0.43 15.83 -6.99
CA LEU A 137 -1.38 15.30 -7.97
C LEU A 137 -2.77 15.03 -7.37
N GLY A 138 -2.92 15.11 -6.04
CA GLY A 138 -4.20 14.96 -5.33
C GLY A 138 -4.49 13.55 -4.83
N TYR A 139 -3.52 12.66 -4.86
CA TYR A 139 -3.65 11.30 -4.31
C TYR A 139 -3.62 11.29 -2.79
N HIS A 140 -4.39 10.39 -2.18
CA HIS A 140 -4.15 9.96 -0.81
C HIS A 140 -2.89 9.09 -0.77
N ILE A 141 -2.16 9.12 0.34
CA ILE A 141 -0.93 8.32 0.49
C ILE A 141 -0.99 7.58 1.81
N ALA A 142 -0.77 6.27 1.76
CA ALA A 142 -0.63 5.40 2.93
C ALA A 142 0.82 4.93 3.08
N MET A 143 1.25 4.74 4.33
CA MET A 143 2.47 4.00 4.65
C MET A 143 2.09 2.58 5.02
N ASP A 144 2.49 1.63 4.18
CA ASP A 144 2.18 0.23 4.37
C ASP A 144 3.12 -0.43 5.38
N ASP A 145 2.64 -1.44 6.09
CA ASP A 145 3.38 -2.28 7.03
C ASP A 145 4.35 -1.50 7.95
N VAL A 146 3.82 -0.46 8.64
CA VAL A 146 4.65 0.33 9.56
C VAL A 146 5.27 -0.55 10.65
N SER A 147 6.49 -0.24 11.04
CA SER A 147 7.39 -1.04 11.88
C SER A 147 8.09 -2.20 11.15
N CYS A 148 7.88 -2.36 9.85
CA CYS A 148 8.55 -3.36 9.02
C CYS A 148 9.45 -2.69 7.98
N GLY A 149 10.44 -3.43 7.47
CA GLY A 149 11.28 -3.02 6.34
C GLY A 149 11.76 -1.57 6.41
N LEU A 150 11.46 -0.81 5.37
CA LEU A 150 11.79 0.61 5.26
C LEU A 150 10.80 1.54 5.97
N ASN A 151 9.61 1.08 6.37
CA ASN A 151 8.57 1.92 6.96
C ASN A 151 8.72 2.07 8.49
N SER A 152 9.92 2.50 8.90
CA SER A 152 10.26 2.84 10.27
C SER A 152 9.52 4.10 10.75
N LEU A 153 9.42 4.28 12.08
CA LEU A 153 8.85 5.50 12.68
C LEU A 153 9.54 6.78 12.15
N GLU A 154 10.87 6.77 11.99
CA GLU A 154 11.61 7.92 11.44
C GLU A 154 11.13 8.29 10.03
N ARG A 155 10.90 7.28 9.18
CA ARG A 155 10.41 7.49 7.82
C ARG A 155 8.96 8.00 7.82
N VAL A 156 8.09 7.39 8.61
CA VAL A 156 6.70 7.86 8.79
C VAL A 156 6.68 9.33 9.22
N MET A 157 7.52 9.69 10.20
CA MET A 157 7.64 11.09 10.66
C MET A 157 8.10 12.04 9.53
N SER A 158 9.00 11.61 8.66
CA SER A 158 9.48 12.44 7.53
C SER A 158 8.42 12.65 6.44
N TYR A 159 7.48 11.71 6.31
CA TYR A 159 6.39 11.77 5.32
C TYR A 159 5.08 12.31 5.88
N LEU A 160 5.00 12.53 7.20
CA LEU A 160 3.79 12.93 7.91
C LEU A 160 2.98 14.09 7.26
N PRO A 161 3.59 15.13 6.68
CA PRO A 161 2.82 16.19 6.00
C PRO A 161 2.12 15.77 4.70
N TYR A 162 2.40 14.58 4.19
CA TYR A 162 1.94 14.11 2.87
C TYR A 162 1.08 12.86 2.92
N ILE A 163 1.07 12.16 4.06
CA ILE A 163 0.34 10.89 4.23
C ILE A 163 -1.02 11.12 4.90
N THR A 164 -1.96 10.27 4.59
CA THR A 164 -3.32 10.28 5.15
C THR A 164 -3.66 9.00 5.92
N GLU A 165 -2.86 7.95 5.75
CA GLU A 165 -3.12 6.64 6.33
C GLU A 165 -1.81 5.94 6.72
N ILE A 166 -1.86 5.11 7.74
CA ILE A 166 -0.83 4.11 8.06
C ILE A 166 -1.48 2.75 8.27
N LYS A 167 -0.79 1.68 7.85
CA LYS A 167 -1.25 0.30 7.93
C LYS A 167 -0.31 -0.52 8.80
N PHE A 168 -0.84 -1.38 9.64
CA PHE A 168 -0.08 -2.27 10.52
C PHE A 168 -0.53 -3.71 10.30
N SER A 169 0.38 -4.57 9.85
CA SER A 169 0.07 -5.97 9.52
C SER A 169 0.40 -6.90 10.67
N LEU A 170 -0.59 -7.68 11.12
CA LEU A 170 -0.38 -8.76 12.09
C LEU A 170 0.43 -9.92 11.49
N ILE A 171 0.47 -10.04 10.16
CA ILE A 171 1.14 -11.16 9.46
C ILE A 171 2.64 -11.16 9.75
N HIS A 172 3.26 -10.00 9.85
CA HIS A 172 4.70 -9.86 10.12
C HIS A 172 5.08 -10.22 11.57
N PHE A 173 4.12 -10.26 12.49
CA PHE A 173 4.36 -10.40 13.93
C PHE A 173 3.78 -11.69 14.52
N GLN A 174 3.56 -12.73 13.72
CA GLN A 174 2.96 -14.01 14.16
C GLN A 174 3.71 -14.71 15.29
N ASN A 175 5.00 -14.39 15.50
CA ASN A 175 5.83 -14.96 16.57
C ASN A 175 5.84 -14.08 17.85
N ILE A 176 5.08 -12.98 17.87
CA ILE A 176 4.96 -12.09 19.03
C ILE A 176 3.64 -12.33 19.72
N ASP A 177 3.64 -12.37 21.05
CA ASP A 177 2.41 -12.54 21.81
C ASP A 177 1.47 -11.34 21.59
N MET A 178 0.19 -11.60 21.45
CA MET A 178 -0.80 -10.55 21.18
C MET A 178 -0.83 -9.48 22.28
N GLU A 179 -0.59 -9.86 23.56
CA GLU A 179 -0.50 -8.90 24.66
C GLU A 179 0.63 -7.89 24.45
N ASP A 180 1.81 -8.36 24.03
CA ASP A 180 2.94 -7.49 23.72
C ASP A 180 2.69 -6.64 22.46
N LEU A 181 2.09 -7.26 21.43
CA LEU A 181 1.78 -6.58 20.18
C LEU A 181 0.78 -5.44 20.36
N LEU A 182 -0.16 -5.57 21.31
CA LEU A 182 -1.12 -4.52 21.63
C LEU A 182 -0.49 -3.22 22.10
N TYR A 183 0.70 -3.23 22.72
CA TYR A 183 1.41 -1.99 23.08
C TYR A 183 1.82 -1.20 21.83
N PHE A 184 2.31 -1.88 20.81
CA PHE A 184 2.70 -1.25 19.53
C PHE A 184 1.48 -0.76 18.76
N ILE A 185 0.42 -1.58 18.68
CA ILE A 185 -0.83 -1.20 18.00
C ILE A 185 -1.44 0.04 18.67
N LYS A 186 -1.51 0.07 20.01
CA LYS A 186 -1.98 1.26 20.75
C LYS A 186 -1.12 2.49 20.49
N ALA A 187 0.20 2.32 20.44
CA ALA A 187 1.11 3.43 20.16
C ALA A 187 0.83 4.01 18.76
N TRP A 188 0.67 3.16 17.76
CA TRP A 188 0.35 3.58 16.39
C TRP A 188 -1.07 4.17 16.29
N ALA A 189 -2.07 3.58 16.92
CA ALA A 189 -3.43 4.12 16.97
C ALA A 189 -3.47 5.54 17.58
N ASN A 190 -2.79 5.74 18.71
CA ASN A 190 -2.67 7.06 19.34
C ASN A 190 -1.89 8.07 18.46
N PHE A 191 -0.82 7.60 17.80
CA PHE A 191 -0.05 8.42 16.87
C PHE A 191 -0.92 8.88 15.69
N SER A 192 -1.68 7.97 15.10
CA SER A 192 -2.58 8.25 14.00
C SER A 192 -3.66 9.24 14.39
N GLN A 193 -4.34 9.01 15.51
CA GLN A 193 -5.36 9.92 16.03
C GLN A 193 -4.81 11.33 16.25
N LYS A 194 -3.61 11.44 16.86
CA LYS A 194 -2.97 12.74 17.11
C LYS A 194 -2.63 13.50 15.83
N ASN A 195 -2.34 12.78 14.75
CA ASN A 195 -1.89 13.37 13.48
C ASN A 195 -2.99 13.38 12.40
N ASN A 196 -4.24 13.03 12.74
CA ASN A 196 -5.39 12.93 11.84
C ASN A 196 -5.12 11.99 10.66
N LEU A 197 -4.53 10.81 10.94
CA LEU A 197 -4.32 9.74 9.98
C LEU A 197 -5.33 8.63 10.22
N ASP A 198 -5.79 7.99 9.16
CA ASP A 198 -6.47 6.71 9.24
C ASP A 198 -5.48 5.63 9.70
N PHE A 199 -5.96 4.69 10.52
CA PHE A 199 -5.16 3.57 11.01
C PHE A 199 -5.83 2.25 10.65
N VAL A 200 -5.20 1.51 9.75
CA VAL A 200 -5.66 0.20 9.29
C VAL A 200 -4.86 -0.90 9.99
N VAL A 201 -5.54 -1.92 10.50
CA VAL A 201 -4.88 -3.15 10.95
C VAL A 201 -5.24 -4.30 10.02
N GLU A 202 -4.20 -4.92 9.48
CA GLU A 202 -4.28 -5.99 8.50
C GLU A 202 -4.04 -7.38 9.09
N GLY A 203 -4.35 -8.42 8.27
CA GLY A 203 -4.17 -9.80 8.67
C GLY A 203 -5.23 -10.29 9.67
N ILE A 204 -6.42 -9.66 9.66
CA ILE A 204 -7.52 -10.05 10.53
C ILE A 204 -8.18 -11.32 10.02
N GLU A 205 -8.05 -12.41 10.79
CA GLU A 205 -8.59 -13.71 10.44
C GLU A 205 -9.74 -14.15 11.35
N THR A 206 -9.83 -13.61 12.59
CA THR A 206 -10.83 -14.01 13.57
C THR A 206 -11.61 -12.82 14.14
N LYS A 207 -12.86 -13.10 14.52
CA LYS A 207 -13.71 -12.09 15.13
C LYS A 207 -13.21 -11.67 16.52
N GLU A 208 -12.61 -12.59 17.23
CA GLU A 208 -12.02 -12.36 18.55
C GLU A 208 -10.90 -11.33 18.47
N THR A 209 -9.97 -11.48 17.50
CA THR A 209 -8.90 -10.51 17.24
C THR A 209 -9.48 -9.15 16.86
N MET A 210 -10.45 -9.10 15.95
CA MET A 210 -11.09 -7.85 15.55
C MET A 210 -11.73 -7.13 16.76
N THR A 211 -12.53 -7.85 17.55
CA THR A 211 -13.21 -7.28 18.75
C THR A 211 -12.19 -6.78 19.79
N LEU A 212 -11.09 -7.51 19.97
CA LEU A 212 -10.00 -7.06 20.86
C LEU A 212 -9.42 -5.73 20.39
N LEU A 213 -9.11 -5.60 19.10
CA LEU A 213 -8.53 -4.39 18.52
C LEU A 213 -9.51 -3.22 18.51
N GLU A 214 -10.81 -3.48 18.27
CA GLU A 214 -11.88 -2.47 18.42
C GLU A 214 -11.90 -1.88 19.84
N SER A 215 -11.74 -2.72 20.87
CA SER A 215 -11.69 -2.26 22.26
C SER A 215 -10.46 -1.38 22.58
N HIS A 216 -9.48 -1.36 21.66
CA HIS A 216 -8.26 -0.55 21.74
C HIS A 216 -8.25 0.64 20.75
N GLY A 217 -9.41 0.96 20.14
CA GLY A 217 -9.59 2.14 19.31
C GLY A 217 -9.24 1.97 17.83
N VAL A 218 -9.04 0.73 17.37
CA VAL A 218 -8.91 0.43 15.93
C VAL A 218 -10.30 0.30 15.32
N SER A 219 -10.53 0.92 14.17
CA SER A 219 -11.83 0.85 13.49
C SER A 219 -11.76 0.36 12.05
N ILE A 220 -10.60 0.41 11.41
CA ILE A 220 -10.44 0.00 10.01
C ILE A 220 -9.62 -1.28 9.95
N PHE A 221 -10.19 -2.28 9.30
CA PHE A 221 -9.65 -3.64 9.25
C PHE A 221 -9.60 -4.20 7.84
N GLN A 222 -8.55 -4.99 7.58
CA GLN A 222 -8.41 -5.79 6.38
C GLN A 222 -7.95 -7.21 6.75
N GLY A 223 -8.42 -8.21 6.03
CA GLY A 223 -8.03 -9.60 6.28
C GLY A 223 -9.09 -10.60 5.83
N TYR A 224 -8.80 -11.87 6.01
CA TYR A 224 -9.66 -12.96 5.53
C TYR A 224 -10.99 -13.04 6.27
N LEU A 225 -11.09 -12.48 7.47
CA LEU A 225 -12.36 -12.33 8.17
C LEU A 225 -13.32 -11.38 7.43
N VAL A 226 -12.80 -10.30 6.85
CA VAL A 226 -13.59 -9.34 6.06
C VAL A 226 -13.93 -9.96 4.71
N ASN A 227 -12.92 -10.26 3.90
CA ASN A 227 -13.03 -11.08 2.69
C ASN A 227 -11.62 -11.49 2.22
N LYS A 228 -11.55 -12.64 1.53
CA LYS A 228 -10.35 -12.99 0.77
C LYS A 228 -10.27 -12.15 -0.49
N PRO A 229 -9.04 -11.92 -1.03
CA PRO A 229 -8.89 -11.32 -2.35
C PRO A 229 -9.70 -12.06 -3.42
N PHE A 230 -10.34 -11.32 -4.33
CA PHE A 230 -11.11 -11.86 -5.45
C PHE A 230 -10.80 -11.06 -6.73
N PRO A 231 -11.04 -11.63 -7.93
CA PRO A 231 -10.77 -10.95 -9.20
C PRO A 231 -11.46 -9.59 -9.29
N ALA A 232 -10.72 -8.58 -9.75
CA ALA A 232 -11.19 -7.21 -9.93
C ALA A 232 -12.21 -7.05 -11.08
#